data_cfa039a281a584164ccaf3913570b928
#
_entry.id   cfa039a281a584164ccaf3913570b928
#
_cell.length_a   1.000
_cell.length_b   1.000
_cell.length_c   1.000
_cell.angle_alpha   90.00
_cell.angle_beta   90.00
_cell.angle_gamma   90.00
#
_symmetry.space_group_name_H-M   'P 1'
#
loop_
_entity.id
_entity.type
_entity.pdbx_description
1 polymer ?
#
loop_
_entity_poly.entity_id
_entity_poly.type
_entity_poly.pdbx_seq_one_letter_code
_entity_poly.pdbx_strand_id
1 'polypeptide(L)'
;MREAGQICYGTVTPPEPDCTGVPVLISDEVMEKRCAAVMARMEEENLDSLVVYGDLEHGQNFAYLTGFLPRFEEALLVLNRNGHHTMLMGNENLNKVSCARIKAQAVHVPFFSLPNQPMIGECSLTDCFQKAGLKSGSRIGIAGWKHFTSRILDNRQLFDVPFYIVEAVREIAGTDGTVGNAADVFIGNKGVRCINTANELAHYEFGAALASDCILKAMDHLDIGVKETELGADLQALGQKNSVVTIAAAGKRFEKANLYPMDKEVKPGDPISLTVGYRGGLSSRCGYAVRSAQELPEESRDYLEQVVKPYYHAMVIWLEEIRCGMSGGELYDLIEQVLPKEKYRWSLCPGHLTADEEWMSSPVYEASEEILESGMMLQTDIIPSVPGYAGTSAESTIALADESLRMEIRKEEPELWARIEKRRNYLEQVLGIQLHPDVLPMCSTVAYLRPFLLEKGKAMHVK
;
A
#
# COMPACT_ATOMS: atom_id res chain seq x y z
N MET A 1 0.26 13.39 -25.09
CA MET A 1 0.42 11.91 -24.84
C MET A 1 1.46 11.32 -25.76
N ARG A 2 2.25 10.41 -25.28
CA ARG A 2 3.27 9.65 -26.00
C ARG A 2 2.62 8.67 -27.01
N GLU A 3 3.24 8.50 -28.19
CA GLU A 3 2.73 7.56 -29.20
C GLU A 3 3.19 6.11 -28.90
N ALA A 4 2.30 5.13 -29.10
CA ALA A 4 2.59 3.71 -28.87
C ALA A 4 3.80 3.19 -29.70
N GLY A 5 4.05 3.77 -30.89
CA GLY A 5 5.18 3.42 -31.77
C GLY A 5 6.56 3.76 -31.19
N GLN A 6 6.63 4.55 -30.12
CA GLN A 6 7.87 4.88 -29.41
C GLN A 6 8.26 3.84 -28.36
N ILE A 7 7.38 2.88 -28.01
CA ILE A 7 7.63 1.83 -27.04
C ILE A 7 8.49 0.73 -27.66
N CYS A 8 9.63 0.46 -27.07
CA CYS A 8 10.65 -0.46 -27.58
C CYS A 8 11.07 -1.49 -26.54
N TYR A 9 11.53 -2.63 -27.01
CA TYR A 9 12.27 -3.62 -26.24
C TYR A 9 13.70 -3.67 -26.76
N GLY A 10 14.68 -3.42 -25.91
CA GLY A 10 16.07 -3.32 -26.32
C GLY A 10 17.07 -3.38 -25.18
N THR A 11 18.33 -3.14 -25.46
CA THR A 11 19.40 -3.10 -24.46
C THR A 11 19.16 -1.94 -23.50
N VAL A 12 19.06 -2.28 -22.22
CA VAL A 12 18.85 -1.32 -21.11
C VAL A 12 19.74 -1.76 -19.96
N THR A 13 20.49 -0.84 -19.40
CA THR A 13 21.23 -1.08 -18.14
C THR A 13 20.22 -1.21 -17.00
N PRO A 14 20.21 -2.32 -16.25
CA PRO A 14 19.32 -2.45 -15.09
C PRO A 14 19.53 -1.34 -14.06
N PRO A 15 18.50 -0.95 -13.30
CA PRO A 15 18.70 -0.02 -12.19
C PRO A 15 19.52 -0.68 -11.08
N GLU A 16 20.24 0.12 -10.31
CA GLU A 16 20.98 -0.37 -9.15
C GLU A 16 20.08 -0.43 -7.92
N PRO A 17 20.25 -1.45 -7.03
CA PRO A 17 19.69 -1.43 -5.70
C PRO A 17 20.10 -0.17 -4.93
N ASP A 18 19.16 0.45 -4.21
CA ASP A 18 19.44 1.72 -3.52
C ASP A 18 18.75 1.89 -2.15
N CYS A 19 18.20 0.81 -1.58
CA CYS A 19 17.72 0.81 -0.21
C CYS A 19 18.87 1.05 0.78
N THR A 20 18.68 2.00 1.72
CA THR A 20 19.70 2.35 2.71
C THR A 20 19.99 1.25 3.72
N GLY A 21 19.09 0.27 3.86
CA GLY A 21 19.16 -0.77 4.90
C GLY A 21 18.83 -0.26 6.32
N VAL A 22 18.54 1.02 6.49
CA VAL A 22 18.23 1.63 7.79
C VAL A 22 16.81 2.24 7.75
N PRO A 23 15.86 1.68 8.55
CA PRO A 23 14.52 2.24 8.64
C PRO A 23 14.51 3.68 9.17
N VAL A 24 13.73 4.55 8.56
CA VAL A 24 13.49 5.91 9.05
C VAL A 24 12.35 5.90 10.05
N LEU A 25 12.54 6.52 11.21
CA LEU A 25 11.50 6.64 12.23
C LEU A 25 10.62 7.87 11.96
N ILE A 26 9.34 7.72 12.20
CA ILE A 26 8.43 8.89 12.26
C ILE A 26 8.83 9.74 13.45
N SER A 27 9.02 11.02 13.25
CA SER A 27 9.41 11.97 14.32
C SER A 27 8.29 12.20 15.34
N ASP A 28 8.64 12.68 16.54
CA ASP A 28 7.63 13.02 17.56
C ASP A 28 6.72 14.15 17.09
N GLU A 29 7.28 15.14 16.38
CA GLU A 29 6.54 16.25 15.80
C GLU A 29 5.48 15.76 14.78
N VAL A 30 5.83 14.80 13.91
CA VAL A 30 4.89 14.22 12.97
C VAL A 30 3.82 13.41 13.69
N MET A 31 4.17 12.66 14.75
CA MET A 31 3.16 11.94 15.56
C MET A 31 2.17 12.89 16.24
N GLU A 32 2.63 14.05 16.72
CA GLU A 32 1.76 15.10 17.26
C GLU A 32 0.84 15.69 16.17
N LYS A 33 1.37 15.96 14.98
CA LYS A 33 0.58 16.43 13.83
C LYS A 33 -0.48 15.40 13.41
N ARG A 34 -0.15 14.11 13.40
CA ARG A 34 -1.11 13.01 13.13
C ARG A 34 -2.28 13.02 14.12
N CYS A 35 -1.98 13.13 15.41
CA CYS A 35 -3.01 13.21 16.44
C CYS A 35 -3.89 14.44 16.25
N ALA A 36 -3.29 15.60 16.02
CA ALA A 36 -4.01 16.86 15.80
C ALA A 36 -4.92 16.78 14.55
N ALA A 37 -4.45 16.17 13.46
CA ALA A 37 -5.23 15.99 12.24
C ALA A 37 -6.45 15.09 12.47
N VAL A 38 -6.30 13.98 13.20
CA VAL A 38 -7.43 13.10 13.56
C VAL A 38 -8.44 13.86 14.44
N MET A 39 -7.97 14.63 15.42
CA MET A 39 -8.86 15.43 16.27
C MET A 39 -9.63 16.49 15.46
N ALA A 40 -8.99 17.14 14.50
CA ALA A 40 -9.65 18.08 13.60
C ALA A 40 -10.73 17.39 12.73
N ARG A 41 -10.43 16.22 12.18
CA ARG A 41 -11.42 15.43 11.43
C ARG A 41 -12.59 14.98 12.32
N MET A 42 -12.35 14.60 13.57
CA MET A 42 -13.44 14.30 14.51
C MET A 42 -14.35 15.51 14.75
N GLU A 43 -13.78 16.72 14.79
CA GLU A 43 -14.56 17.95 14.92
C GLU A 43 -15.41 18.22 13.67
N GLU A 44 -14.83 18.11 12.47
CA GLU A 44 -15.53 18.27 11.18
C GLU A 44 -16.67 17.27 11.03
N GLU A 45 -16.44 15.99 11.37
CA GLU A 45 -17.46 14.93 11.36
C GLU A 45 -18.40 14.99 12.56
N ASN A 46 -18.16 15.94 13.45
CA ASN A 46 -18.99 16.17 14.62
C ASN A 46 -19.06 14.97 15.59
N LEU A 47 -17.98 14.23 15.71
CA LEU A 47 -17.84 13.09 16.62
C LEU A 47 -17.47 13.55 18.02
N ASP A 48 -18.12 13.02 19.04
CA ASP A 48 -17.75 13.27 20.46
C ASP A 48 -16.61 12.33 20.88
N SER A 49 -16.62 11.10 20.33
CA SER A 49 -15.58 10.10 20.55
C SER A 49 -15.34 9.28 19.30
N LEU A 50 -14.11 8.77 19.17
CA LEU A 50 -13.69 7.84 18.11
C LEU A 50 -13.04 6.62 18.75
N VAL A 51 -13.56 5.43 18.43
CA VAL A 51 -12.99 4.14 18.81
C VAL A 51 -12.21 3.59 17.63
N VAL A 52 -10.90 3.47 17.75
CA VAL A 52 -10.01 2.94 16.71
C VAL A 52 -9.61 1.53 17.07
N TYR A 53 -9.98 0.57 16.22
CA TYR A 53 -9.64 -0.84 16.35
C TYR A 53 -8.26 -1.14 15.78
N GLY A 54 -7.57 -2.12 16.36
CA GLY A 54 -6.35 -2.68 15.81
C GLY A 54 -6.12 -4.12 16.25
N ASP A 55 -5.67 -4.92 15.31
CA ASP A 55 -5.03 -6.21 15.50
C ASP A 55 -3.71 -6.27 14.70
N LEU A 56 -3.07 -7.44 14.63
CA LEU A 56 -1.78 -7.59 13.95
C LEU A 56 -1.87 -7.33 12.43
N GLU A 57 -3.00 -7.64 11.80
CA GLU A 57 -3.19 -7.52 10.36
C GLU A 57 -3.91 -6.23 9.98
N HIS A 58 -4.91 -5.82 10.76
CA HIS A 58 -5.83 -4.72 10.47
C HIS A 58 -5.68 -3.55 11.48
N GLY A 59 -4.47 -3.29 11.91
CA GLY A 59 -4.20 -2.29 12.95
C GLY A 59 -3.56 -1.00 12.47
N GLN A 60 -3.54 -0.68 11.17
CA GLN A 60 -2.78 0.44 10.63
C GLN A 60 -3.31 1.80 11.11
N ASN A 61 -4.63 1.98 11.22
CA ASN A 61 -5.23 3.19 11.80
C ASN A 61 -4.86 3.36 13.28
N PHE A 62 -4.82 2.25 14.03
CA PHE A 62 -4.35 2.24 15.41
C PHE A 62 -2.85 2.58 15.49
N ALA A 63 -2.01 1.92 14.67
CA ALA A 63 -0.56 2.13 14.65
C ALA A 63 -0.17 3.53 14.19
N TYR A 64 -0.95 4.15 13.29
CA TYR A 64 -0.74 5.54 12.84
C TYR A 64 -0.68 6.54 13.99
N LEU A 65 -1.46 6.30 15.05
CA LEU A 65 -1.50 7.15 16.24
C LEU A 65 -0.62 6.64 17.39
N THR A 66 -0.50 5.32 17.53
CA THR A 66 0.19 4.74 18.71
C THR A 66 1.65 4.41 18.45
N GLY A 67 2.06 4.28 17.19
CA GLY A 67 3.41 3.92 16.78
C GLY A 67 3.71 2.41 16.84
N PHE A 68 2.73 1.56 17.15
CA PHE A 68 2.90 0.10 17.17
C PHE A 68 1.63 -0.66 16.78
N LEU A 69 1.79 -1.90 16.33
CA LEU A 69 0.68 -2.85 16.14
C LEU A 69 0.51 -3.71 17.40
N PRO A 70 -0.73 -4.05 17.79
CA PRO A 70 -0.98 -5.02 18.84
C PRO A 70 -0.38 -6.38 18.48
N ARG A 71 -0.03 -7.17 19.48
CA ARG A 71 0.52 -8.50 19.30
C ARG A 71 -0.47 -9.53 19.83
N PHE A 72 -0.85 -10.50 19.00
CA PHE A 72 -1.79 -11.61 19.28
C PHE A 72 -3.24 -11.21 19.54
N GLU A 73 -3.45 -10.13 20.27
CA GLU A 73 -4.75 -9.68 20.80
C GLU A 73 -5.26 -8.50 20.00
N GLU A 74 -6.53 -8.24 20.06
CA GLU A 74 -7.10 -6.97 19.67
C GLU A 74 -6.74 -5.86 20.67
N ALA A 75 -6.77 -4.62 20.18
CA ALA A 75 -6.61 -3.42 20.98
C ALA A 75 -7.55 -2.32 20.50
N LEU A 76 -7.94 -1.43 21.39
CA LEU A 76 -8.73 -0.25 21.04
C LEU A 76 -8.03 1.01 21.55
N LEU A 77 -8.07 2.07 20.74
CA LEU A 77 -7.75 3.43 21.15
C LEU A 77 -9.04 4.25 21.12
N VAL A 78 -9.44 4.78 22.27
CA VAL A 78 -10.58 5.69 22.39
C VAL A 78 -10.06 7.11 22.47
N LEU A 79 -10.42 7.91 21.47
CA LEU A 79 -10.16 9.35 21.42
C LEU A 79 -11.44 10.10 21.80
N ASN A 80 -11.34 11.04 22.72
CA ASN A 80 -12.45 11.92 23.08
C ASN A 80 -12.13 13.37 22.70
N ARG A 81 -13.12 14.11 22.24
CA ARG A 81 -12.98 15.52 21.82
C ARG A 81 -12.37 16.43 22.89
N ASN A 82 -12.53 16.07 24.15
CA ASN A 82 -11.94 16.82 25.28
C ASN A 82 -10.43 16.55 25.50
N GLY A 83 -9.78 15.77 24.63
CA GLY A 83 -8.36 15.43 24.71
C GLY A 83 -8.02 14.29 25.68
N HIS A 84 -9.01 13.65 26.28
CA HIS A 84 -8.79 12.45 27.09
C HIS A 84 -8.75 11.21 26.18
N HIS A 85 -7.61 10.54 26.12
CA HIS A 85 -7.40 9.35 25.30
C HIS A 85 -7.15 8.13 26.17
N THR A 86 -7.68 6.98 25.76
CA THR A 86 -7.57 5.73 26.52
C THR A 86 -7.31 4.56 25.58
N MET A 87 -6.38 3.71 25.95
CA MET A 87 -6.10 2.46 25.25
C MET A 87 -6.67 1.28 26.06
N LEU A 88 -7.51 0.47 25.43
CA LEU A 88 -8.08 -0.75 26.00
C LEU A 88 -7.26 -1.91 25.49
N MET A 89 -6.60 -2.64 26.38
CA MET A 89 -5.56 -3.62 26.04
C MET A 89 -5.74 -4.92 26.82
N GLY A 90 -5.48 -6.05 26.16
CA GLY A 90 -5.36 -7.35 26.80
C GLY A 90 -4.02 -7.54 27.56
N ASN A 91 -3.81 -8.77 28.08
CA ASN A 91 -2.67 -9.11 28.93
C ASN A 91 -1.32 -8.89 28.25
N GLU A 92 -1.19 -9.25 26.96
CA GLU A 92 0.08 -9.22 26.21
C GLU A 92 0.50 -7.80 25.81
N ASN A 93 -0.44 -6.88 25.68
CA ASN A 93 -0.20 -5.54 25.15
C ASN A 93 -0.32 -4.42 26.18
N LEU A 94 -0.82 -4.69 27.40
CA LEU A 94 -1.09 -3.66 28.41
C LEU A 94 0.16 -2.81 28.73
N ASN A 95 1.32 -3.43 28.82
CA ASN A 95 2.59 -2.74 29.13
C ASN A 95 3.08 -1.81 27.99
N LYS A 96 2.58 -1.97 26.76
CA LYS A 96 2.95 -1.12 25.63
C LYS A 96 2.33 0.26 25.67
N VAL A 97 1.29 0.47 26.48
CA VAL A 97 0.66 1.81 26.61
C VAL A 97 1.66 2.86 27.06
N SER A 98 2.60 2.51 27.92
CA SER A 98 3.67 3.41 28.37
C SER A 98 4.69 3.78 27.27
N CYS A 99 4.74 3.02 26.19
CA CYS A 99 5.63 3.22 25.04
C CYS A 99 4.88 3.81 23.84
N ALA A 100 3.57 4.02 23.95
CA ALA A 100 2.77 4.60 22.86
C ALA A 100 3.18 6.03 22.56
N ARG A 101 3.20 6.37 21.27
CA ARG A 101 3.56 7.71 20.78
C ARG A 101 2.46 8.74 21.01
N ILE A 102 1.23 8.30 21.29
CA ILE A 102 0.13 9.13 21.76
C ILE A 102 0.01 9.01 23.28
N LYS A 103 -0.22 10.15 23.96
CA LYS A 103 -0.45 10.14 25.40
C LYS A 103 -1.85 9.61 25.71
N ALA A 104 -1.94 8.44 26.32
CA ALA A 104 -3.20 7.79 26.66
C ALA A 104 -3.15 7.11 28.04
N GLN A 105 -4.30 6.94 28.67
CA GLN A 105 -4.46 6.10 29.86
C GLN A 105 -4.67 4.64 29.44
N ALA A 106 -4.33 3.70 30.32
CA ALA A 106 -4.55 2.28 30.10
C ALA A 106 -5.84 1.81 30.79
N VAL A 107 -6.66 1.04 30.07
CA VAL A 107 -7.71 0.22 30.64
C VAL A 107 -7.42 -1.22 30.28
N HIS A 108 -7.28 -2.07 31.29
CA HIS A 108 -7.05 -3.50 31.11
C HIS A 108 -8.37 -4.22 30.76
N VAL A 109 -8.36 -5.00 29.69
CA VAL A 109 -9.50 -5.79 29.21
C VAL A 109 -9.03 -7.25 29.07
N PRO A 110 -9.09 -8.05 30.16
CA PRO A 110 -8.53 -9.40 30.18
C PRO A 110 -9.06 -10.32 29.08
N PHE A 111 -10.31 -10.19 28.67
CA PHE A 111 -10.92 -11.05 27.65
C PHE A 111 -10.53 -10.72 26.20
N PHE A 112 -9.77 -9.64 25.96
CA PHE A 112 -9.03 -9.47 24.68
C PHE A 112 -7.87 -10.45 24.57
N SER A 113 -7.46 -11.06 25.68
CA SER A 113 -6.33 -11.96 25.75
C SER A 113 -6.64 -13.31 25.11
N LEU A 114 -5.57 -14.07 24.83
CA LEU A 114 -5.68 -15.40 24.27
C LEU A 114 -6.48 -16.34 25.19
N PRO A 115 -7.14 -17.38 24.64
CA PRO A 115 -7.95 -18.30 25.42
C PRO A 115 -7.21 -18.87 26.64
N ASN A 116 -7.91 -18.94 27.79
CA ASN A 116 -7.39 -19.45 29.06
C ASN A 116 -6.27 -18.64 29.72
N GLN A 117 -6.00 -17.42 29.24
CA GLN A 117 -5.12 -16.49 29.97
C GLN A 117 -5.80 -15.95 31.24
N PRO A 118 -5.07 -15.39 32.22
CA PRO A 118 -5.66 -14.85 33.44
C PRO A 118 -6.72 -13.78 33.19
N MET A 119 -7.87 -13.94 33.80
CA MET A 119 -9.02 -13.00 33.74
C MET A 119 -9.11 -12.15 35.01
N ILE A 120 -8.00 -11.81 35.65
CA ILE A 120 -7.97 -11.05 36.90
C ILE A 120 -8.41 -9.61 36.61
N GLY A 121 -9.43 -9.16 37.34
CA GLY A 121 -9.95 -7.80 37.20
C GLY A 121 -10.90 -7.63 36.01
N GLU A 122 -11.43 -8.73 35.45
CA GLU A 122 -12.41 -8.69 34.38
C GLU A 122 -13.61 -7.82 34.74
N CYS A 123 -14.05 -7.00 33.80
CA CYS A 123 -15.27 -6.22 33.86
C CYS A 123 -15.93 -6.23 32.47
N SER A 124 -17.17 -5.77 32.39
CA SER A 124 -17.85 -5.70 31.09
C SER A 124 -17.14 -4.73 30.16
N LEU A 125 -17.23 -4.96 28.85
CA LEU A 125 -16.67 -4.03 27.87
C LEU A 125 -17.34 -2.65 27.95
N THR A 126 -18.64 -2.62 28.29
CA THR A 126 -19.39 -1.40 28.55
C THR A 126 -18.78 -0.61 29.70
N ASP A 127 -18.43 -1.26 30.83
CA ASP A 127 -17.72 -0.59 31.94
C ASP A 127 -16.34 -0.08 31.51
N CYS A 128 -15.61 -0.84 30.70
CA CYS A 128 -14.30 -0.43 30.17
C CYS A 128 -14.43 0.82 29.29
N PHE A 129 -15.41 0.89 28.42
CA PHE A 129 -15.68 2.05 27.58
C PHE A 129 -16.16 3.26 28.40
N GLN A 130 -16.96 3.07 29.43
CA GLN A 130 -17.33 4.17 30.35
C GLN A 130 -16.09 4.75 31.06
N LYS A 131 -15.17 3.89 31.53
CA LYS A 131 -13.86 4.33 32.06
C LYS A 131 -13.04 5.06 31.02
N ALA A 132 -13.15 4.69 29.74
CA ALA A 132 -12.50 5.37 28.61
C ALA A 132 -13.20 6.68 28.21
N GLY A 133 -14.30 7.04 28.85
CA GLY A 133 -14.98 8.33 28.68
C GLY A 133 -16.13 8.34 27.68
N LEU A 134 -16.57 7.19 27.14
CA LEU A 134 -17.77 7.12 26.32
C LEU A 134 -19.01 7.38 27.17
N LYS A 135 -20.01 8.08 26.60
CA LYS A 135 -21.22 8.52 27.33
C LYS A 135 -22.48 8.29 26.51
N SER A 136 -23.61 8.13 27.20
CA SER A 136 -24.93 8.11 26.58
C SER A 136 -25.22 9.45 25.88
N GLY A 137 -25.97 9.37 24.77
CA GLY A 137 -26.32 10.52 23.94
C GLY A 137 -25.19 11.06 23.07
N SER A 138 -23.99 10.43 23.09
CA SER A 138 -22.83 10.85 22.29
C SER A 138 -22.91 10.35 20.85
N ARG A 139 -22.21 11.07 19.96
CA ARG A 139 -21.92 10.62 18.59
C ARG A 139 -20.57 9.94 18.57
N ILE A 140 -20.58 8.62 18.37
CA ILE A 140 -19.39 7.79 18.47
C ILE A 140 -19.08 7.20 17.10
N GLY A 141 -17.87 7.49 16.59
CA GLY A 141 -17.29 6.83 15.43
C GLY A 141 -16.57 5.56 15.82
N ILE A 142 -16.64 4.53 14.97
CA ILE A 142 -15.83 3.32 15.08
C ILE A 142 -15.03 3.19 13.79
N ALA A 143 -13.70 3.18 13.89
CA ALA A 143 -12.79 2.98 12.77
C ALA A 143 -12.11 1.62 12.89
N GLY A 144 -12.40 0.73 11.96
CA GLY A 144 -11.62 -0.47 11.66
C GLY A 144 -10.52 -0.16 10.65
N TRP A 145 -10.34 -1.03 9.66
CA TRP A 145 -9.32 -0.85 8.61
C TRP A 145 -9.92 -0.53 7.24
N LYS A 146 -11.22 -0.77 7.04
CA LYS A 146 -11.86 -0.69 5.74
C LYS A 146 -12.73 0.55 5.58
N HIS A 147 -12.42 1.35 4.56
CA HIS A 147 -13.31 2.38 4.07
C HIS A 147 -14.35 1.75 3.12
N PHE A 148 -15.61 1.70 3.56
CA PHE A 148 -16.69 1.13 2.75
C PHE A 148 -17.19 2.11 1.70
N THR A 149 -17.38 1.61 0.46
CA THR A 149 -17.81 2.38 -0.71
C THR A 149 -19.00 1.70 -1.43
N SER A 150 -19.90 1.06 -0.68
CA SER A 150 -21.11 0.45 -1.23
C SER A 150 -22.01 1.51 -1.87
N ARG A 151 -22.55 1.20 -3.05
CA ARG A 151 -23.53 2.06 -3.74
C ARG A 151 -24.97 1.77 -3.34
N ILE A 152 -25.23 0.71 -2.56
CA ILE A 152 -26.57 0.23 -2.22
C ILE A 152 -26.82 0.10 -0.72
N LEU A 153 -25.75 0.20 0.11
CA LEU A 153 -25.85 0.09 1.56
C LEU A 153 -25.43 1.41 2.20
N ASP A 154 -25.92 1.67 3.41
CA ASP A 154 -25.43 2.77 4.23
C ASP A 154 -24.04 2.42 4.77
N ASN A 155 -23.00 3.02 4.21
CA ASN A 155 -21.61 2.77 4.56
C ASN A 155 -21.29 3.12 6.03
N ARG A 156 -22.04 4.03 6.64
CA ARG A 156 -21.91 4.39 8.06
C ARG A 156 -22.40 3.26 8.98
N GLN A 157 -23.19 2.31 8.49
CA GLN A 157 -23.71 1.16 9.24
C GLN A 157 -22.97 -0.15 8.94
N LEU A 158 -21.91 -0.11 8.12
CA LEU A 158 -21.03 -1.25 7.86
C LEU A 158 -19.81 -1.19 8.77
N PHE A 159 -19.53 -2.25 9.51
CA PHE A 159 -18.42 -2.33 10.45
C PHE A 159 -17.57 -3.56 10.16
N ASP A 160 -16.26 -3.38 10.18
CA ASP A 160 -15.21 -4.37 9.96
C ASP A 160 -14.45 -4.68 11.27
N VAL A 161 -15.10 -4.48 12.40
CA VAL A 161 -14.61 -4.79 13.73
C VAL A 161 -15.45 -5.87 14.39
N PRO A 162 -14.95 -6.61 15.40
CA PRO A 162 -15.74 -7.63 16.10
C PRO A 162 -17.08 -7.10 16.60
N PHE A 163 -18.14 -7.90 16.37
CA PHE A 163 -19.52 -7.52 16.69
C PHE A 163 -19.71 -7.07 18.14
N TYR A 164 -19.11 -7.79 19.11
CA TYR A 164 -19.25 -7.47 20.53
C TYR A 164 -18.72 -6.07 20.89
N ILE A 165 -17.74 -5.53 20.13
CA ILE A 165 -17.24 -4.16 20.30
C ILE A 165 -18.32 -3.16 19.87
N VAL A 166 -18.90 -3.36 18.67
CA VAL A 166 -19.96 -2.49 18.14
C VAL A 166 -21.17 -2.48 19.06
N GLU A 167 -21.59 -3.66 19.55
CA GLU A 167 -22.71 -3.81 20.49
C GLU A 167 -22.49 -3.04 21.80
N ALA A 168 -21.31 -3.18 22.42
CA ALA A 168 -20.99 -2.48 23.65
C ALA A 168 -20.96 -0.94 23.47
N VAL A 169 -20.47 -0.45 22.32
CA VAL A 169 -20.51 0.98 21.98
C VAL A 169 -21.94 1.46 21.77
N ARG A 170 -22.79 0.67 21.07
CA ARG A 170 -24.21 0.98 20.87
C ARG A 170 -24.99 1.01 22.19
N GLU A 171 -24.71 0.07 23.07
CA GLU A 171 -25.32 0.01 24.41
C GLU A 171 -25.06 1.31 25.20
N ILE A 172 -23.79 1.81 25.16
CA ILE A 172 -23.42 3.06 25.84
C ILE A 172 -24.07 4.27 25.16
N ALA A 173 -24.03 4.36 23.85
CA ALA A 173 -24.62 5.49 23.11
C ALA A 173 -26.12 5.62 23.42
N GLY A 174 -26.81 4.48 23.60
CA GLY A 174 -28.24 4.44 23.90
C GLY A 174 -29.08 4.95 22.73
N THR A 175 -30.36 5.20 22.98
CA THR A 175 -31.33 5.66 21.97
C THR A 175 -31.11 7.10 21.53
N ASP A 176 -30.48 7.91 22.36
CA ASP A 176 -30.28 9.34 22.14
C ASP A 176 -28.90 9.65 21.48
N GLY A 177 -28.02 8.63 21.38
CA GLY A 177 -26.73 8.72 20.73
C GLY A 177 -26.73 8.11 19.34
N THR A 178 -25.62 8.24 18.64
CA THR A 178 -25.40 7.61 17.33
C THR A 178 -24.07 6.89 17.28
N VAL A 179 -24.05 5.74 16.57
CA VAL A 179 -22.83 4.95 16.33
C VAL A 179 -22.73 4.72 14.83
N GLY A 180 -21.57 5.08 14.25
CA GLY A 180 -21.31 4.91 12.82
C GLY A 180 -19.88 4.52 12.52
N ASN A 181 -19.66 3.89 11.35
CA ASN A 181 -18.33 3.69 10.82
C ASN A 181 -17.70 5.07 10.55
N ALA A 182 -16.45 5.22 10.97
CA ALA A 182 -15.65 6.45 10.85
C ALA A 182 -14.25 6.18 10.27
N ALA A 183 -14.10 5.13 9.47
CA ALA A 183 -12.84 4.84 8.77
C ALA A 183 -12.45 5.98 7.79
N ASP A 184 -13.41 6.78 7.34
CA ASP A 184 -13.23 7.97 6.51
C ASP A 184 -12.46 9.11 7.22
N VAL A 185 -12.30 9.07 8.51
CA VAL A 185 -11.34 9.94 9.24
C VAL A 185 -9.91 9.65 8.79
N PHE A 186 -9.59 8.40 8.50
CA PHE A 186 -8.23 7.95 8.16
C PHE A 186 -8.00 7.75 6.66
N ILE A 187 -8.97 7.20 5.94
CA ILE A 187 -8.84 6.65 4.59
C ILE A 187 -9.93 7.21 3.67
N GLY A 188 -9.63 7.38 2.39
CA GLY A 188 -10.54 7.95 1.39
C GLY A 188 -10.37 9.45 1.24
N ASN A 189 -11.29 10.09 0.54
CA ASN A 189 -11.23 11.53 0.28
C ASN A 189 -11.13 12.30 1.61
N LYS A 190 -10.07 13.09 1.80
CA LYS A 190 -9.72 13.81 3.04
C LYS A 190 -9.33 12.93 4.24
N GLY A 191 -9.09 11.65 4.06
CA GLY A 191 -8.54 10.79 5.11
C GLY A 191 -7.14 11.24 5.51
N VAL A 192 -6.87 11.36 6.80
CA VAL A 192 -5.59 11.92 7.30
C VAL A 192 -4.36 11.10 6.94
N ARG A 193 -4.52 9.83 6.56
CA ARG A 193 -3.43 8.95 6.14
C ARG A 193 -3.12 9.02 4.64
N CYS A 194 -3.92 9.76 3.88
CA CYS A 194 -3.75 9.86 2.43
C CYS A 194 -2.64 10.84 2.03
N ILE A 195 -2.25 11.75 2.92
CA ILE A 195 -1.25 12.80 2.67
C ILE A 195 -0.08 12.64 3.63
N ASN A 196 1.13 12.66 3.10
CA ASN A 196 2.36 12.43 3.83
C ASN A 196 3.24 13.69 3.86
N THR A 197 3.88 13.93 5.00
CA THR A 197 4.95 14.92 5.18
C THR A 197 6.28 14.40 4.62
N ALA A 198 7.30 15.24 4.55
CA ALA A 198 8.66 14.83 4.13
C ALA A 198 9.21 13.65 4.94
N ASN A 199 9.06 13.68 6.27
CA ASN A 199 9.50 12.60 7.16
C ASN A 199 8.72 11.30 6.95
N GLU A 200 7.40 11.37 6.68
CA GLU A 200 6.59 10.20 6.36
C GLU A 200 6.98 9.61 5.01
N LEU A 201 7.25 10.45 4.01
CA LEU A 201 7.76 9.98 2.72
C LEU A 201 9.10 9.26 2.87
N ALA A 202 10.02 9.78 3.70
CA ALA A 202 11.29 9.11 4.00
C ALA A 202 11.08 7.77 4.73
N HIS A 203 10.12 7.73 5.68
CA HIS A 203 9.76 6.50 6.39
C HIS A 203 9.25 5.41 5.44
N TYR A 204 8.35 5.76 4.53
CA TYR A 204 7.74 4.82 3.59
C TYR A 204 8.65 4.46 2.42
N GLU A 205 9.51 5.40 1.97
CA GLU A 205 10.48 5.14 0.91
C GLU A 205 11.41 3.97 1.25
N PHE A 206 11.79 3.81 2.51
CA PHE A 206 12.60 2.68 2.95
C PHE A 206 11.98 1.33 2.56
N GLY A 207 10.69 1.14 2.80
CA GLY A 207 10.02 -0.12 2.44
C GLY A 207 9.81 -0.29 0.94
N ALA A 208 9.49 0.78 0.22
CA ALA A 208 9.38 0.77 -1.23
C ALA A 208 10.72 0.41 -1.90
N ALA A 209 11.82 1.00 -1.45
CA ALA A 209 13.18 0.70 -1.93
C ALA A 209 13.60 -0.73 -1.57
N LEU A 210 13.27 -1.22 -0.35
CA LEU A 210 13.55 -2.59 0.06
C LEU A 210 12.82 -3.62 -0.81
N ALA A 211 11.54 -3.39 -1.12
CA ALA A 211 10.77 -4.24 -2.02
C ALA A 211 11.39 -4.27 -3.42
N SER A 212 11.82 -3.12 -3.92
CA SER A 212 12.50 -2.96 -5.20
C SER A 212 13.82 -3.75 -5.25
N ASP A 213 14.67 -3.63 -4.24
CA ASP A 213 15.95 -4.34 -4.18
C ASP A 213 15.75 -5.86 -4.11
N CYS A 214 14.74 -6.31 -3.35
CA CYS A 214 14.38 -7.73 -3.30
C CYS A 214 13.92 -8.25 -4.67
N ILE A 215 13.10 -7.49 -5.39
CA ILE A 215 12.65 -7.86 -6.74
C ILE A 215 13.83 -7.93 -7.72
N LEU A 216 14.75 -6.97 -7.70
CA LEU A 216 15.95 -7.01 -8.54
C LEU A 216 16.78 -8.26 -8.24
N LYS A 217 17.00 -8.56 -6.97
CA LYS A 217 17.74 -9.75 -6.54
C LYS A 217 17.07 -11.03 -7.04
N ALA A 218 15.77 -11.19 -6.86
CA ALA A 218 15.03 -12.37 -7.32
C ALA A 218 15.02 -12.49 -8.85
N MET A 219 14.88 -11.38 -9.58
CA MET A 219 14.98 -11.36 -11.05
C MET A 219 16.37 -11.72 -11.55
N ASP A 220 17.43 -11.39 -10.83
CA ASP A 220 18.80 -11.71 -11.22
C ASP A 220 19.20 -13.13 -10.82
N HIS A 221 18.61 -13.68 -9.77
CA HIS A 221 18.77 -15.06 -9.37
C HIS A 221 17.99 -16.02 -10.28
N LEU A 222 16.85 -15.57 -10.84
CA LEU A 222 15.98 -16.40 -11.68
C LEU A 222 16.76 -17.05 -12.83
N ASP A 223 16.72 -18.38 -12.89
CA ASP A 223 17.21 -19.20 -14.01
C ASP A 223 16.43 -20.54 -14.03
N ILE A 224 16.65 -21.33 -15.08
CA ILE A 224 16.06 -22.67 -15.21
C ILE A 224 16.59 -23.58 -14.11
N GLY A 225 15.69 -24.28 -13.42
CA GLY A 225 15.99 -25.18 -12.30
C GLY A 225 16.04 -24.51 -10.93
N VAL A 226 16.01 -23.18 -10.84
CA VAL A 226 15.84 -22.46 -9.57
C VAL A 226 14.45 -22.72 -9.01
N LYS A 227 14.33 -22.91 -7.70
CA LYS A 227 13.05 -23.20 -7.04
C LYS A 227 12.32 -21.92 -6.63
N GLU A 228 10.99 -21.98 -6.59
CA GLU A 228 10.17 -20.88 -6.08
C GLU A 228 10.57 -20.49 -4.64
N THR A 229 10.92 -21.47 -3.78
CA THR A 229 11.39 -21.21 -2.40
C THR A 229 12.71 -20.46 -2.34
N GLU A 230 13.61 -20.65 -3.30
CA GLU A 230 14.87 -19.91 -3.40
C GLU A 230 14.60 -18.45 -3.82
N LEU A 231 13.74 -18.24 -4.83
CA LEU A 231 13.29 -16.90 -5.23
C LEU A 231 12.51 -16.22 -4.09
N GLY A 232 11.67 -16.98 -3.38
CA GLY A 232 10.95 -16.48 -2.21
C GLY A 232 11.87 -16.02 -1.07
N ALA A 233 13.02 -16.70 -0.88
CA ALA A 233 14.04 -16.28 0.09
C ALA A 233 14.72 -14.96 -0.32
N ASP A 234 14.90 -14.69 -1.61
CA ASP A 234 15.40 -13.40 -2.11
C ASP A 234 14.44 -12.24 -1.87
N LEU A 235 13.14 -12.53 -1.75
CA LEU A 235 12.08 -11.56 -1.46
C LEU A 235 11.92 -11.25 0.03
N GLN A 236 12.75 -11.82 0.92
CA GLN A 236 12.75 -11.55 2.35
C GLN A 236 14.02 -10.81 2.74
N ALA A 237 13.92 -9.66 3.40
CA ALA A 237 15.08 -8.87 3.76
C ALA A 237 14.93 -8.13 5.10
N LEU A 238 16.07 -7.95 5.77
CA LEU A 238 16.27 -7.12 6.97
C LEU A 238 15.29 -7.41 8.14
N GLY A 239 14.65 -8.58 8.15
CA GLY A 239 13.66 -8.94 9.18
C GLY A 239 12.40 -8.06 9.19
N GLN A 240 12.14 -7.31 8.10
CA GLN A 240 10.96 -6.47 8.00
C GLN A 240 9.70 -7.30 7.72
N LYS A 241 8.57 -6.89 8.31
CA LYS A 241 7.27 -7.53 8.06
C LYS A 241 6.79 -7.19 6.65
N ASN A 242 6.41 -8.22 5.88
CA ASN A 242 5.73 -8.00 4.60
C ASN A 242 4.34 -7.37 4.81
N SER A 243 3.97 -6.46 3.93
CA SER A 243 2.63 -5.85 3.89
C SER A 243 1.62 -6.69 3.11
N VAL A 244 2.10 -7.60 2.26
CA VAL A 244 1.29 -8.55 1.48
C VAL A 244 1.92 -9.94 1.48
N VAL A 245 1.16 -10.92 1.01
CA VAL A 245 1.69 -12.27 0.77
C VAL A 245 2.78 -12.21 -0.29
N THR A 246 3.97 -12.72 0.03
CA THR A 246 5.08 -12.84 -0.92
C THR A 246 4.74 -13.85 -2.01
N ILE A 247 4.90 -13.44 -3.27
CA ILE A 247 4.66 -14.30 -4.43
C ILE A 247 5.98 -14.56 -5.14
N ALA A 248 6.35 -15.84 -5.27
CA ALA A 248 7.34 -16.32 -6.22
C ALA A 248 6.73 -17.58 -6.84
N ALA A 249 6.13 -17.43 -8.03
CA ALA A 249 5.36 -18.49 -8.66
C ALA A 249 5.79 -18.70 -10.09
N ALA A 250 6.01 -19.97 -10.47
CA ALA A 250 6.42 -20.41 -11.80
C ALA A 250 5.37 -21.31 -12.44
N GLY A 251 5.19 -21.21 -13.76
CA GLY A 251 4.26 -22.03 -14.51
C GLY A 251 2.80 -21.74 -14.18
N LYS A 252 1.96 -22.78 -14.01
CA LYS A 252 0.56 -22.62 -13.66
C LYS A 252 0.46 -22.03 -12.24
N ARG A 253 0.05 -20.79 -12.21
CA ARG A 253 0.02 -19.98 -10.99
C ARG A 253 -1.12 -20.41 -10.06
N PHE A 254 -0.87 -20.32 -8.74
CA PHE A 254 -1.85 -20.56 -7.68
C PHE A 254 -2.54 -21.94 -7.75
N GLU A 255 -1.81 -22.96 -8.13
CA GLU A 255 -2.31 -24.32 -8.01
C GLU A 255 -2.75 -24.61 -6.57
N LYS A 256 -3.92 -25.22 -6.43
CA LYS A 256 -4.50 -25.55 -5.11
C LYS A 256 -4.69 -24.36 -4.17
N ALA A 257 -4.87 -23.17 -4.73
CA ALA A 257 -5.04 -21.91 -3.99
C ALA A 257 -3.89 -21.55 -3.02
N ASN A 258 -2.69 -22.12 -3.20
CA ASN A 258 -1.53 -21.76 -2.40
C ASN A 258 -0.84 -20.52 -3.01
N LEU A 259 -0.73 -19.46 -2.21
CA LEU A 259 -0.10 -18.20 -2.63
C LEU A 259 1.40 -18.15 -2.32
N TYR A 260 1.88 -18.97 -1.39
CA TYR A 260 3.29 -18.98 -0.96
C TYR A 260 4.17 -19.76 -1.94
N PRO A 261 5.48 -19.41 -2.02
CA PRO A 261 6.47 -20.15 -2.79
C PRO A 261 6.49 -21.65 -2.41
N MET A 262 6.59 -22.50 -3.42
CA MET A 262 6.61 -23.96 -3.27
C MET A 262 7.95 -24.54 -3.71
N ASP A 263 8.17 -25.82 -3.42
CA ASP A 263 9.33 -26.60 -3.92
C ASP A 263 9.08 -27.00 -5.40
N LYS A 264 9.02 -25.99 -6.26
CA LYS A 264 8.78 -26.13 -7.71
C LYS A 264 9.89 -25.43 -8.46
N GLU A 265 10.48 -26.15 -9.41
CA GLU A 265 11.57 -25.64 -10.25
C GLU A 265 11.00 -24.84 -11.43
N VAL A 266 11.66 -23.74 -11.74
CA VAL A 266 11.42 -22.94 -12.96
C VAL A 266 11.80 -23.76 -14.18
N LYS A 267 10.89 -23.85 -15.15
CA LYS A 267 11.09 -24.54 -16.42
C LYS A 267 11.13 -23.56 -17.59
N PRO A 268 11.78 -23.94 -18.72
CA PRO A 268 11.76 -23.10 -19.92
C PRO A 268 10.33 -22.79 -20.36
N GLY A 269 10.04 -21.52 -20.61
CA GLY A 269 8.72 -21.06 -21.05
C GLY A 269 7.69 -20.88 -19.93
N ASP A 270 8.03 -21.14 -18.67
CA ASP A 270 7.10 -20.89 -17.56
C ASP A 270 6.75 -19.40 -17.47
N PRO A 271 5.46 -19.04 -17.34
CA PRO A 271 5.09 -17.73 -16.80
C PRO A 271 5.57 -17.61 -15.36
N ILE A 272 6.13 -16.45 -15.02
CA ILE A 272 6.69 -16.15 -13.71
C ILE A 272 5.95 -14.95 -13.12
N SER A 273 5.70 -14.99 -11.81
CA SER A 273 5.23 -13.85 -11.03
C SER A 273 6.07 -13.71 -9.76
N LEU A 274 6.66 -12.54 -9.56
CA LEU A 274 7.42 -12.15 -8.38
C LEU A 274 6.76 -10.93 -7.77
N THR A 275 6.40 -11.00 -6.47
CA THR A 275 5.78 -9.87 -5.77
C THR A 275 6.22 -9.86 -4.32
N VAL A 276 6.62 -8.70 -3.83
CA VAL A 276 6.91 -8.44 -2.43
C VAL A 276 6.49 -7.03 -2.07
N GLY A 277 5.91 -6.87 -0.90
CA GLY A 277 5.58 -5.57 -0.32
C GLY A 277 6.10 -5.45 1.10
N TYR A 278 6.53 -4.25 1.43
CA TYR A 278 6.85 -3.80 2.78
C TYR A 278 6.05 -2.53 3.07
N ARG A 279 6.09 -2.06 4.32
CA ARG A 279 5.49 -0.79 4.69
C ARG A 279 5.99 0.33 3.76
N GLY A 280 5.09 0.98 3.02
CA GLY A 280 5.40 2.04 2.08
C GLY A 280 5.41 1.64 0.61
N GLY A 281 5.29 0.33 0.28
CA GLY A 281 5.13 -0.04 -1.11
C GLY A 281 5.36 -1.49 -1.45
N LEU A 282 4.91 -1.83 -2.64
CA LEU A 282 5.02 -3.13 -3.25
C LEU A 282 5.81 -3.01 -4.57
N SER A 283 6.57 -4.03 -4.88
CA SER A 283 7.15 -4.24 -6.21
C SER A 283 6.69 -5.57 -6.77
N SER A 284 6.16 -5.57 -8.01
CA SER A 284 5.70 -6.76 -8.70
C SER A 284 6.26 -6.82 -10.12
N ARG A 285 6.74 -8.00 -10.53
CA ARG A 285 7.24 -8.26 -11.88
C ARG A 285 6.70 -9.59 -12.40
N CYS A 286 6.16 -9.54 -13.61
CA CYS A 286 5.66 -10.71 -14.32
C CYS A 286 6.23 -10.79 -15.73
N GLY A 287 6.41 -12.03 -16.23
CA GLY A 287 6.92 -12.30 -17.57
C GLY A 287 7.09 -13.79 -17.79
N TYR A 288 7.91 -14.17 -18.75
CA TYR A 288 8.23 -15.56 -19.06
C TYR A 288 9.69 -15.91 -18.73
N ALA A 289 9.93 -17.14 -18.29
CA ALA A 289 11.27 -17.72 -18.11
C ALA A 289 11.85 -18.16 -19.47
N VAL A 290 12.15 -17.18 -20.31
CA VAL A 290 12.78 -17.32 -21.64
C VAL A 290 13.77 -16.18 -21.88
N ARG A 291 14.64 -16.31 -22.89
CA ARG A 291 15.54 -15.24 -23.35
C ARG A 291 14.95 -14.43 -24.51
N SER A 292 14.00 -15.03 -25.25
CA SER A 292 13.41 -14.36 -26.41
C SER A 292 12.03 -14.96 -26.76
N ALA A 293 11.27 -14.25 -27.57
CA ALA A 293 9.98 -14.69 -28.07
C ALA A 293 10.05 -16.03 -28.84
N GLN A 294 11.19 -16.33 -29.46
CA GLN A 294 11.38 -17.58 -30.22
C GLN A 294 11.37 -18.82 -29.33
N GLU A 295 11.65 -18.68 -28.03
CA GLU A 295 11.60 -19.77 -27.07
C GLU A 295 10.19 -20.03 -26.53
N LEU A 296 9.22 -19.15 -26.83
CA LEU A 296 7.82 -19.33 -26.47
C LEU A 296 7.08 -20.26 -27.43
N PRO A 297 6.02 -20.95 -27.00
CA PRO A 297 5.05 -21.60 -27.85
C PRO A 297 4.54 -20.67 -28.96
N GLU A 298 4.19 -21.22 -30.12
CA GLU A 298 3.79 -20.41 -31.29
C GLU A 298 2.62 -19.48 -30.98
N GLU A 299 1.65 -19.96 -30.19
CA GLU A 299 0.45 -19.23 -29.79
C GLU A 299 0.71 -18.03 -28.85
N SER A 300 1.90 -17.93 -28.23
CA SER A 300 2.28 -16.83 -27.34
C SER A 300 3.54 -16.05 -27.80
N ARG A 301 4.06 -16.33 -29.02
CA ARG A 301 5.26 -15.64 -29.54
C ARG A 301 5.10 -14.15 -29.73
N ASP A 302 3.90 -13.67 -29.93
CA ASP A 302 3.56 -12.26 -30.08
C ASP A 302 3.23 -11.57 -28.75
N TYR A 303 3.52 -12.21 -27.60
CA TYR A 303 3.32 -11.67 -26.24
C TYR A 303 3.86 -10.25 -26.08
N LEU A 304 5.05 -9.99 -26.61
CA LEU A 304 5.67 -8.64 -26.54
C LEU A 304 4.78 -7.58 -27.21
N GLU A 305 4.19 -7.90 -28.38
CA GLU A 305 3.37 -6.98 -29.17
C GLU A 305 1.93 -6.89 -28.65
N GLN A 306 1.36 -8.02 -28.22
CA GLN A 306 -0.06 -8.08 -27.85
C GLN A 306 -0.33 -7.64 -26.40
N VAL A 307 0.63 -7.82 -25.50
CA VAL A 307 0.44 -7.60 -24.07
C VAL A 307 1.44 -6.57 -23.52
N VAL A 308 2.74 -6.80 -23.70
CA VAL A 308 3.78 -6.04 -23.00
C VAL A 308 3.87 -4.59 -23.48
N LYS A 309 3.96 -4.37 -24.79
CA LYS A 309 4.06 -3.01 -25.33
C LYS A 309 2.84 -2.15 -25.04
N PRO A 310 1.58 -2.64 -25.22
CA PRO A 310 0.40 -1.88 -24.81
C PRO A 310 0.37 -1.55 -23.31
N TYR A 311 0.70 -2.53 -22.47
CA TYR A 311 0.82 -2.33 -21.04
C TYR A 311 1.88 -1.26 -20.68
N TYR A 312 3.08 -1.40 -21.26
CA TYR A 312 4.17 -0.46 -20.99
C TYR A 312 3.85 0.95 -21.49
N HIS A 313 3.13 1.07 -22.59
CA HIS A 313 2.62 2.35 -23.08
C HIS A 313 1.69 3.00 -22.06
N ALA A 314 0.74 2.24 -21.49
CA ALA A 314 -0.14 2.74 -20.44
C ALA A 314 0.65 3.15 -19.19
N MET A 315 1.65 2.37 -18.77
CA MET A 315 2.55 2.70 -17.66
C MET A 315 3.31 4.02 -17.91
N VAL A 316 3.82 4.22 -19.13
CA VAL A 316 4.52 5.47 -19.51
C VAL A 316 3.56 6.66 -19.46
N ILE A 317 2.37 6.54 -20.05
CA ILE A 317 1.34 7.59 -19.99
C ILE A 317 0.96 7.90 -18.55
N TRP A 318 0.77 6.88 -17.71
CA TRP A 318 0.47 7.06 -16.30
C TRP A 318 1.53 7.91 -15.59
N LEU A 319 2.83 7.60 -15.81
CA LEU A 319 3.95 8.30 -15.17
C LEU A 319 4.18 9.71 -15.74
N GLU A 320 3.93 9.94 -17.03
CA GLU A 320 4.15 11.24 -17.67
C GLU A 320 3.02 12.24 -17.44
N GLU A 321 1.79 11.77 -17.22
CA GLU A 321 0.61 12.63 -17.15
C GLU A 321 0.13 12.90 -15.71
N ILE A 322 0.43 12.02 -14.76
CA ILE A 322 0.01 12.19 -13.36
C ILE A 322 0.67 13.42 -12.73
N ARG A 323 -0.13 14.23 -12.02
CA ARG A 323 0.33 15.44 -11.34
C ARG A 323 -0.62 15.88 -10.22
N CYS A 324 -0.14 16.71 -9.34
CA CYS A 324 -1.00 17.39 -8.35
C CYS A 324 -2.08 18.23 -9.05
N GLY A 325 -3.29 18.20 -8.51
CA GLY A 325 -4.46 18.92 -9.03
C GLY A 325 -5.24 18.20 -10.13
N MET A 326 -4.75 17.07 -10.64
CA MET A 326 -5.47 16.20 -11.57
C MET A 326 -6.53 15.40 -10.81
N SER A 327 -7.72 15.16 -11.39
CA SER A 327 -8.67 14.23 -10.79
C SER A 327 -8.27 12.78 -11.09
N GLY A 328 -8.63 11.87 -10.17
CA GLY A 328 -8.41 10.43 -10.40
C GLY A 328 -9.18 9.91 -11.61
N GLY A 329 -10.35 10.49 -11.92
CA GLY A 329 -11.13 10.17 -13.10
C GLY A 329 -10.42 10.53 -14.40
N GLU A 330 -9.75 11.69 -14.48
CA GLU A 330 -8.94 12.05 -15.65
C GLU A 330 -7.81 11.03 -15.90
N LEU A 331 -7.12 10.58 -14.84
CA LEU A 331 -6.09 9.56 -14.98
C LEU A 331 -6.67 8.20 -15.40
N TYR A 332 -7.82 7.81 -14.83
CA TYR A 332 -8.53 6.60 -15.22
C TYR A 332 -8.89 6.63 -16.72
N ASP A 333 -9.47 7.72 -17.21
CA ASP A 333 -9.87 7.87 -18.61
C ASP A 333 -8.68 7.82 -19.58
N LEU A 334 -7.53 8.39 -19.19
CA LEU A 334 -6.29 8.28 -19.97
C LEU A 334 -5.84 6.81 -20.11
N ILE A 335 -5.90 6.03 -19.03
CA ILE A 335 -5.52 4.62 -19.07
C ILE A 335 -6.55 3.81 -19.87
N GLU A 336 -7.83 4.03 -19.70
CA GLU A 336 -8.89 3.39 -20.50
C GLU A 336 -8.72 3.67 -21.99
N GLN A 337 -8.33 4.90 -22.35
CA GLN A 337 -8.09 5.28 -23.74
C GLN A 337 -6.91 4.52 -24.37
N VAL A 338 -5.80 4.32 -23.64
CA VAL A 338 -4.58 3.69 -24.20
C VAL A 338 -4.50 2.21 -23.97
N LEU A 339 -5.22 1.68 -22.98
CA LEU A 339 -5.29 0.25 -22.62
C LEU A 339 -6.75 -0.16 -22.33
N PRO A 340 -7.62 -0.23 -23.34
CA PRO A 340 -9.05 -0.48 -23.13
C PRO A 340 -9.34 -1.75 -22.33
N LYS A 341 -10.13 -1.62 -21.26
CA LYS A 341 -10.51 -2.70 -20.33
C LYS A 341 -11.16 -3.88 -21.04
N GLU A 342 -12.00 -3.61 -22.04
CA GLU A 342 -12.65 -4.64 -22.84
C GLU A 342 -11.65 -5.57 -23.53
N LYS A 343 -10.53 -5.03 -24.04
CA LYS A 343 -9.50 -5.79 -24.75
C LYS A 343 -8.49 -6.42 -23.80
N TYR A 344 -8.00 -5.64 -22.83
CA TYR A 344 -6.86 -6.06 -21.98
C TYR A 344 -7.31 -6.62 -20.62
N ARG A 345 -8.60 -6.56 -20.30
CA ARG A 345 -9.26 -7.22 -19.15
C ARG A 345 -8.64 -6.91 -17.79
N TRP A 346 -8.06 -5.72 -17.62
CA TRP A 346 -7.71 -5.27 -16.29
C TRP A 346 -8.97 -4.95 -15.49
N SER A 347 -9.02 -5.34 -14.21
CA SER A 347 -10.24 -5.33 -13.40
C SER A 347 -10.19 -4.42 -12.19
N LEU A 348 -8.99 -4.07 -11.73
CA LEU A 348 -8.78 -3.19 -10.60
C LEU A 348 -8.70 -1.72 -11.04
N CYS A 349 -8.55 -0.80 -10.09
CA CYS A 349 -8.25 0.59 -10.37
C CYS A 349 -6.82 0.71 -10.90
N PRO A 350 -6.53 1.58 -11.89
CA PRO A 350 -5.19 1.70 -12.47
C PRO A 350 -4.28 2.59 -11.59
N GLY A 351 -4.07 2.17 -10.38
CA GLY A 351 -3.30 2.83 -9.32
C GLY A 351 -4.12 3.04 -8.05
N HIS A 352 -3.46 3.00 -6.91
CA HIS A 352 -4.07 3.15 -5.59
C HIS A 352 -3.10 3.76 -4.59
N LEU A 353 -3.62 4.28 -3.47
CA LEU A 353 -2.82 4.78 -2.37
C LEU A 353 -2.22 3.64 -1.56
N THR A 354 -0.98 3.82 -1.10
CA THR A 354 -0.24 2.93 -0.22
C THR A 354 0.33 3.68 0.98
N ALA A 355 0.50 3.00 2.10
CA ALA A 355 1.14 3.52 3.31
C ALA A 355 1.73 2.35 4.14
N ASP A 356 1.21 2.09 5.35
CA ASP A 356 1.56 0.91 6.16
C ASP A 356 1.03 -0.39 5.53
N GLU A 357 -0.13 -0.31 4.90
CA GLU A 357 -0.71 -1.35 4.04
C GLU A 357 -0.41 -1.10 2.57
N GLU A 358 -0.40 -2.16 1.81
CA GLU A 358 -0.18 -2.08 0.37
C GLU A 358 -1.33 -1.37 -0.33
N TRP A 359 -2.58 -1.75 -0.01
CA TRP A 359 -3.78 -1.13 -0.55
C TRP A 359 -4.55 -0.39 0.54
N MET A 360 -4.56 0.93 0.49
CA MET A 360 -5.31 1.77 1.42
C MET A 360 -6.67 2.18 0.83
N SER A 361 -6.66 2.85 -0.30
CA SER A 361 -7.81 3.23 -1.11
C SER A 361 -7.35 3.63 -2.50
N SER A 362 -8.25 3.80 -3.46
CA SER A 362 -7.88 4.35 -4.77
C SER A 362 -8.66 5.63 -5.06
N PRO A 363 -8.00 6.74 -5.32
CA PRO A 363 -8.63 7.91 -5.91
C PRO A 363 -8.86 7.74 -7.43
N VAL A 364 -8.22 6.74 -8.07
CA VAL A 364 -8.21 6.54 -9.53
C VAL A 364 -9.24 5.49 -9.93
N TYR A 365 -10.47 5.93 -10.20
CA TYR A 365 -11.58 5.09 -10.66
C TYR A 365 -12.47 5.85 -11.64
N GLU A 366 -13.35 5.12 -12.33
CA GLU A 366 -14.25 5.69 -13.33
C GLU A 366 -15.10 6.82 -12.75
N ALA A 367 -15.06 7.99 -13.40
CA ALA A 367 -15.74 9.22 -12.98
C ALA A 367 -15.37 9.72 -11.56
N SER A 368 -14.16 9.42 -11.09
CA SER A 368 -13.66 9.94 -9.82
C SER A 368 -13.44 11.44 -9.88
N GLU A 369 -14.03 12.16 -8.93
CA GLU A 369 -13.80 13.59 -8.70
C GLU A 369 -12.72 13.85 -7.62
N GLU A 370 -12.14 12.78 -7.05
CA GLU A 370 -11.08 12.91 -6.05
C GLU A 370 -9.82 13.51 -6.70
N ILE A 371 -9.31 14.57 -6.08
CA ILE A 371 -8.12 15.26 -6.58
C ILE A 371 -6.86 14.59 -6.07
N LEU A 372 -5.89 14.39 -6.97
CA LEU A 372 -4.56 13.91 -6.62
C LEU A 372 -3.77 15.06 -6.00
N GLU A 373 -3.35 14.88 -4.75
CA GLU A 373 -2.75 15.92 -3.93
C GLU A 373 -1.27 15.66 -3.63
N SER A 374 -0.56 16.74 -3.31
CA SER A 374 0.81 16.69 -2.81
C SER A 374 0.88 15.89 -1.50
N GLY A 375 1.83 14.96 -1.39
CA GLY A 375 1.97 14.04 -0.26
C GLY A 375 1.29 12.68 -0.46
N MET A 376 0.51 12.47 -1.53
CA MET A 376 -0.02 11.16 -1.86
C MET A 376 1.08 10.20 -2.32
N MET A 377 1.08 8.98 -1.79
CA MET A 377 1.90 7.86 -2.29
C MET A 377 1.01 6.88 -3.03
N LEU A 378 1.39 6.54 -4.26
CA LEU A 378 0.60 5.69 -5.15
C LEU A 378 1.43 4.52 -5.69
N GLN A 379 0.77 3.37 -5.80
CA GLN A 379 1.23 2.25 -6.61
C GLN A 379 0.80 2.44 -8.06
N THR A 380 1.71 2.15 -8.99
CA THR A 380 1.41 2.12 -10.42
C THR A 380 0.85 0.74 -10.77
N ASP A 381 -0.36 0.45 -10.31
CA ASP A 381 -0.96 -0.89 -10.39
C ASP A 381 -1.95 -1.01 -11.56
N ILE A 382 -1.49 -1.62 -12.65
CA ILE A 382 -2.33 -1.98 -13.81
C ILE A 382 -2.09 -3.46 -14.12
N ILE A 383 -3.14 -4.28 -14.00
CA ILE A 383 -3.02 -5.75 -14.13
C ILE A 383 -3.79 -6.26 -15.35
N PRO A 384 -3.21 -6.27 -16.55
CA PRO A 384 -3.85 -6.86 -17.72
C PRO A 384 -3.96 -8.38 -17.60
N SER A 385 -5.07 -8.93 -18.09
CA SER A 385 -5.35 -10.38 -18.07
C SER A 385 -5.81 -10.86 -19.45
N VAL A 386 -4.89 -10.88 -20.41
CA VAL A 386 -5.18 -11.28 -21.79
C VAL A 386 -5.14 -12.80 -21.92
N PRO A 387 -6.23 -13.47 -22.35
CA PRO A 387 -6.25 -14.92 -22.46
C PRO A 387 -5.17 -15.47 -23.41
N GLY A 388 -4.53 -16.56 -23.01
CA GLY A 388 -3.46 -17.22 -23.78
C GLY A 388 -2.06 -16.68 -23.50
N TYR A 389 -1.92 -15.62 -22.70
CA TYR A 389 -0.62 -15.04 -22.34
C TYR A 389 -0.36 -15.03 -20.84
N ALA A 390 0.90 -14.98 -20.47
CA ALA A 390 1.27 -14.61 -19.10
C ALA A 390 0.87 -13.17 -18.80
N GLY A 391 0.71 -12.84 -17.51
CA GLY A 391 0.63 -11.47 -17.04
C GLY A 391 1.92 -10.69 -17.33
N THR A 392 1.82 -9.37 -17.25
CA THR A 392 2.96 -8.45 -17.24
C THR A 392 2.73 -7.42 -16.13
N SER A 393 3.78 -7.07 -15.41
CA SER A 393 3.71 -6.08 -14.34
C SER A 393 5.06 -5.39 -14.15
N ALA A 394 5.00 -4.08 -13.96
CA ALA A 394 6.09 -3.23 -13.50
C ALA A 394 5.63 -2.36 -12.33
N GLU A 395 4.75 -2.89 -11.52
CA GLU A 395 4.19 -2.20 -10.37
C GLU A 395 5.28 -1.75 -9.39
N SER A 396 5.18 -0.52 -8.96
CA SER A 396 6.12 0.14 -8.06
C SER A 396 5.50 1.40 -7.46
N THR A 397 6.14 1.96 -6.44
CA THR A 397 5.65 3.13 -5.70
C THR A 397 6.22 4.44 -6.23
N ILE A 398 5.35 5.44 -6.38
CA ILE A 398 5.72 6.86 -6.53
C ILE A 398 5.06 7.71 -5.44
N ALA A 399 5.57 8.93 -5.25
CA ALA A 399 4.85 9.95 -4.48
C ALA A 399 4.59 11.18 -5.37
N LEU A 400 3.54 11.91 -5.05
CA LEU A 400 3.28 13.24 -5.62
C LEU A 400 3.76 14.31 -4.64
N ALA A 401 4.48 15.31 -5.15
CA ALA A 401 4.94 16.44 -4.36
C ALA A 401 4.94 17.72 -5.19
N ASP A 402 4.20 18.71 -4.73
CA ASP A 402 4.29 20.07 -5.26
C ASP A 402 5.62 20.73 -4.92
N GLU A 403 5.86 21.96 -5.39
CA GLU A 403 7.12 22.66 -5.14
C GLU A 403 7.41 22.85 -3.65
N SER A 404 6.37 23.09 -2.84
CA SER A 404 6.52 23.28 -1.39
C SER A 404 7.07 22.04 -0.71
N LEU A 405 6.44 20.89 -0.96
CA LEU A 405 6.86 19.61 -0.39
C LEU A 405 8.23 19.17 -0.92
N ARG A 406 8.52 19.41 -2.21
CA ARG A 406 9.86 19.15 -2.77
C ARG A 406 10.95 19.98 -2.08
N MET A 407 10.69 21.26 -1.76
CA MET A 407 11.62 22.08 -1.01
C MET A 407 11.82 21.58 0.42
N GLU A 408 10.73 21.14 1.09
CA GLU A 408 10.79 20.54 2.43
C GLU A 408 11.65 19.27 2.42
N ILE A 409 11.42 18.34 1.46
CA ILE A 409 12.21 17.11 1.34
C ILE A 409 13.70 17.42 1.09
N ARG A 410 14.03 18.38 0.22
CA ARG A 410 15.43 18.78 -0.03
C ARG A 410 16.11 19.27 1.23
N LYS A 411 15.40 19.99 2.07
CA LYS A 411 15.94 20.58 3.30
C LYS A 411 16.03 19.57 4.44
N GLU A 412 14.99 18.78 4.65
CA GLU A 412 14.83 17.94 5.86
C GLU A 412 15.30 16.50 5.63
N GLU A 413 15.19 16.00 4.39
CA GLU A 413 15.53 14.63 3.99
C GLU A 413 16.48 14.61 2.76
N PRO A 414 17.66 15.25 2.82
CA PRO A 414 18.51 15.44 1.66
C PRO A 414 19.04 14.14 1.03
N GLU A 415 19.21 13.08 1.82
CA GLU A 415 19.61 11.76 1.32
C GLU A 415 18.48 11.10 0.52
N LEU A 416 17.24 11.22 0.97
CA LEU A 416 16.07 10.80 0.19
C LEU A 416 16.02 11.57 -1.13
N TRP A 417 16.17 12.89 -1.08
CA TRP A 417 16.14 13.72 -2.29
C TRP A 417 17.21 13.28 -3.31
N ALA A 418 18.41 13.00 -2.86
CA ALA A 418 19.49 12.53 -3.75
C ALA A 418 19.15 11.20 -4.45
N ARG A 419 18.49 10.25 -3.73
CA ARG A 419 18.01 9.00 -4.34
C ARG A 419 16.88 9.26 -5.35
N ILE A 420 15.94 10.14 -5.04
CA ILE A 420 14.86 10.54 -5.96
C ILE A 420 15.43 11.12 -7.24
N GLU A 421 16.42 12.03 -7.16
CA GLU A 421 17.08 12.60 -8.35
C GLU A 421 17.79 11.54 -9.18
N LYS A 422 18.51 10.60 -8.55
CA LYS A 422 19.15 9.47 -9.24
C LYS A 422 18.12 8.60 -9.98
N ARG A 423 16.99 8.29 -9.36
CA ARG A 423 15.91 7.51 -9.94
C ARG A 423 15.22 8.25 -11.09
N ARG A 424 14.96 9.55 -10.95
CA ARG A 424 14.42 10.38 -12.03
C ARG A 424 15.36 10.40 -13.23
N ASN A 425 16.66 10.60 -13.00
CA ASN A 425 17.67 10.57 -14.06
C ASN A 425 17.70 9.22 -14.80
N TYR A 426 17.54 8.10 -14.08
CA TYR A 426 17.44 6.77 -14.70
C TYR A 426 16.20 6.66 -15.60
N LEU A 427 15.03 7.08 -15.12
CA LEU A 427 13.79 7.07 -15.89
C LEU A 427 13.89 7.95 -17.14
N GLU A 428 14.45 9.15 -17.03
CA GLU A 428 14.55 10.10 -18.13
C GLU A 428 15.65 9.76 -19.13
N GLN A 429 16.86 9.38 -18.68
CA GLN A 429 18.02 9.19 -19.54
C GLN A 429 18.19 7.75 -20.05
N VAL A 430 17.73 6.76 -19.28
CA VAL A 430 17.88 5.34 -19.63
C VAL A 430 16.58 4.75 -20.19
N LEU A 431 15.44 5.01 -19.54
CA LEU A 431 14.14 4.50 -19.99
C LEU A 431 13.41 5.46 -20.95
N GLY A 432 13.83 6.72 -21.09
CA GLY A 432 13.24 7.71 -21.99
C GLY A 432 11.88 8.27 -21.53
N ILE A 433 11.52 8.09 -20.26
CA ILE A 433 10.23 8.51 -19.67
C ILE A 433 10.38 9.93 -19.10
N GLN A 434 9.56 10.87 -19.55
CA GLN A 434 9.60 12.27 -19.14
C GLN A 434 8.63 12.53 -17.99
N LEU A 435 9.12 12.45 -16.75
CA LEU A 435 8.28 12.62 -15.57
C LEU A 435 7.82 14.07 -15.36
N HIS A 436 6.55 14.24 -14.97
CA HIS A 436 6.11 15.52 -14.42
C HIS A 436 6.97 15.89 -13.19
N PRO A 437 7.28 17.18 -12.94
CA PRO A 437 8.06 17.59 -11.77
C PRO A 437 7.51 17.08 -10.43
N ASP A 438 6.20 16.90 -10.31
CA ASP A 438 5.56 16.44 -9.10
C ASP A 438 5.77 14.94 -8.80
N VAL A 439 6.23 14.16 -9.78
CA VAL A 439 6.39 12.70 -9.63
C VAL A 439 7.73 12.37 -9.00
N LEU A 440 7.71 11.76 -7.83
CA LEU A 440 8.88 11.30 -7.08
C LEU A 440 8.93 9.77 -7.09
N PRO A 441 9.86 9.13 -7.82
CA PRO A 441 10.05 7.67 -7.75
C PRO A 441 10.53 7.25 -6.35
N MET A 442 9.75 6.41 -5.66
CA MET A 442 10.07 5.98 -4.29
C MET A 442 10.94 4.71 -4.25
N CYS A 443 11.28 4.16 -5.42
CA CYS A 443 12.19 3.03 -5.56
C CYS A 443 12.89 3.02 -6.92
N SER A 444 13.97 2.23 -7.05
CA SER A 444 14.82 2.21 -8.26
C SER A 444 14.18 1.49 -9.45
N THR A 445 13.19 0.62 -9.22
CA THR A 445 12.57 -0.23 -10.26
C THR A 445 11.31 0.37 -10.89
N VAL A 446 10.95 1.62 -10.61
CA VAL A 446 9.81 2.26 -11.28
C VAL A 446 9.96 2.11 -12.80
N ALA A 447 8.92 1.61 -13.47
CA ALA A 447 8.87 1.31 -14.90
C ALA A 447 9.97 0.38 -15.47
N TYR A 448 10.82 -0.23 -14.64
CA TYR A 448 11.76 -1.22 -15.13
C TYR A 448 11.04 -2.56 -15.38
N LEU A 449 10.84 -2.90 -16.64
CA LEU A 449 10.13 -4.11 -17.07
C LEU A 449 10.99 -4.97 -17.98
N ARG A 450 11.25 -6.21 -17.54
CA ARG A 450 11.97 -7.26 -18.25
C ARG A 450 10.99 -8.41 -18.59
N PRO A 451 10.32 -8.40 -19.75
CA PRO A 451 9.25 -9.37 -20.08
C PRO A 451 9.77 -10.79 -20.35
N PHE A 452 10.99 -10.91 -20.85
CA PHE A 452 11.73 -12.17 -21.00
C PHE A 452 12.78 -12.22 -19.89
N LEU A 453 12.41 -12.87 -18.78
CA LEU A 453 13.11 -12.72 -17.51
C LEU A 453 14.53 -13.28 -17.51
N LEU A 454 14.85 -14.22 -18.43
CA LEU A 454 16.20 -14.76 -18.57
C LEU A 454 17.12 -13.89 -19.48
N GLU A 455 16.58 -12.86 -20.15
CA GLU A 455 17.36 -11.90 -20.95
C GLU A 455 17.69 -10.66 -20.07
N LYS A 456 18.72 -10.78 -19.26
CA LYS A 456 19.05 -9.79 -18.21
C LYS A 456 19.55 -8.45 -18.74
N GLY A 457 19.96 -8.37 -20.01
CA GLY A 457 20.49 -7.16 -20.64
C GLY A 457 19.45 -6.33 -21.41
N LYS A 458 18.19 -6.75 -21.44
CA LYS A 458 17.13 -6.08 -22.20
C LYS A 458 15.90 -5.79 -21.35
N ALA A 459 15.31 -4.62 -21.57
CA ALA A 459 14.07 -4.22 -20.93
C ALA A 459 13.23 -3.35 -21.87
N MET A 460 12.03 -3.03 -21.44
CA MET A 460 11.18 -2.05 -22.10
C MET A 460 11.73 -0.63 -21.88
N HIS A 461 11.64 0.22 -22.90
CA HIS A 461 12.03 1.63 -22.85
C HIS A 461 11.30 2.43 -23.92
N VAL A 462 11.47 3.74 -23.89
CA VAL A 462 10.95 4.70 -24.89
C VAL A 462 12.10 5.18 -25.76
N LYS A 463 11.84 5.36 -27.06
CA LYS A 463 12.78 5.98 -28.00
C LYS A 463 12.83 7.48 -27.83
#